data_76cc2204764242043341e5120a6a699c
#
_entry.id   76cc2204764242043341e5120a6a699c
#
_cell.length_a   1.000
_cell.length_b   1.000
_cell.length_c   1.000
_cell.angle_alpha   90.00
_cell.angle_beta   90.00
_cell.angle_gamma   90.00
#
_symmetry.space_group_name_H-M   'P 1'
#
loop_
_entity.id
_entity.type
_entity.pdbx_description
1 polymer ?
#
loop_
_entity_poly.entity_id
_entity_poly.type
_entity_poly.pdbx_seq_one_letter_code
_entity_poly.pdbx_strand_id
1 'polypeptide(L)'
;SSMDTDSGLARRLPPPPQSEEQLQKMDVQRRNLMVVLVNYQNQIMVRTQAGDEWYNNIAEMEGRGGKVRLKDKVKEFVLNPNNRPDLPELIEEDFGPPIGKVLVTSDHVISLQNDATTSYKAYIAVQNELVKAYNELREEAAKKYFGKSYKELLPEQQEQINKMYPQRISEAEPKDYKVGGGEK
;
A
#
# COMPACT_ATOMS: atom_id res chain seq x y z
N SER A 1 12.54 -3.92 12.68
CA SER A 1 12.10 -3.90 12.77
C SER A 1 11.53 -3.96 12.82
N SER A 2 11.56 -3.62 12.85
CA SER A 2 11.05 -3.55 12.91
C SER A 2 10.43 -3.37 12.90
N MET A 3 10.25 -3.01 12.96
CA MET A 3 9.63 -2.72 12.98
C MET A 3 8.78 -2.73 12.87
N ASP A 4 8.56 -2.66 12.96
CA ASP A 4 7.75 -2.48 12.86
C ASP A 4 7.13 -2.21 13.23
N THR A 5 7.13 -2.06 13.67
CA THR A 5 6.64 -1.76 13.95
C THR A 5 6.18 -1.14 14.08
N ASP A 6 6.12 -0.52 14.41
CA ASP A 6 5.81 0.19 14.32
C ASP A 6 5.80 0.98 14.25
N SER A 7 5.81 1.01 14.96
CA SER A 7 5.96 2.34 14.51
C SER A 7 6.46 2.34 13.07
N GLY A 8 5.87 2.84 12.20
CA GLY A 8 6.18 2.70 10.80
C GLY A 8 7.66 2.79 10.44
N LEU A 9 8.45 3.29 11.34
CA LEU A 9 9.88 3.40 11.06
C LEU A 9 10.58 2.06 11.01
N ALA A 10 9.97 1.07 11.62
CA ALA A 10 10.58 -0.24 11.70
C ALA A 10 10.16 -1.14 10.54
N ARG A 11 9.66 -0.58 9.46
CA ARG A 11 9.23 -1.38 8.32
C ARG A 11 10.41 -2.17 7.77
N ARG A 12 10.17 -3.45 7.57
CA ARG A 12 11.17 -4.35 7.01
C ARG A 12 10.77 -4.64 5.58
N LEU A 13 11.04 -3.71 4.73
CA LEU A 13 10.66 -3.84 3.32
C LEU A 13 11.79 -4.49 2.54
N PRO A 14 11.45 -5.27 1.52
CA PRO A 14 12.49 -5.70 0.59
C PRO A 14 13.05 -4.47 -0.11
N PRO A 15 14.24 -4.58 -0.70
CA PRO A 15 14.79 -3.46 -1.45
C PRO A 15 13.78 -2.98 -2.48
N PRO A 16 13.56 -1.66 -2.58
CA PRO A 16 12.56 -1.17 -3.52
C PRO A 16 12.99 -1.43 -4.95
N PRO A 17 12.05 -1.84 -5.80
CA PRO A 17 12.35 -1.96 -7.21
C PRO A 17 12.63 -0.59 -7.80
N GLN A 18 13.59 -0.52 -8.67
CA GLN A 18 14.01 0.73 -9.28
C GLN A 18 13.19 1.06 -10.53
N SER A 19 12.55 0.08 -11.11
CA SER A 19 11.85 0.27 -12.36
C SER A 19 10.82 -0.84 -12.55
N GLU A 20 9.91 -0.60 -13.48
CA GLU A 20 8.94 -1.61 -13.87
C GLU A 20 9.63 -2.86 -14.41
N GLU A 21 10.73 -2.65 -15.11
CA GLU A 21 11.50 -3.75 -15.65
C GLU A 21 12.06 -4.65 -14.55
N GLN A 22 12.56 -4.05 -13.48
CA GLN A 22 13.05 -4.82 -12.35
C GLN A 22 11.94 -5.59 -11.66
N LEU A 23 10.76 -4.99 -11.57
CA LEU A 23 9.61 -5.69 -11.00
C LEU A 23 9.26 -6.92 -11.81
N GLN A 24 9.34 -6.80 -13.15
CA GLN A 24 9.08 -7.94 -14.01
C GLN A 24 10.13 -9.03 -13.81
N LYS A 25 11.37 -8.64 -13.64
CA LYS A 25 12.44 -9.59 -13.37
C LYS A 25 12.25 -10.31 -12.04
N MET A 26 11.61 -9.65 -11.10
CA MET A 26 11.30 -10.26 -9.81
C MET A 26 10.04 -11.11 -9.87
N ASP A 27 9.49 -11.27 -11.07
CA ASP A 27 8.31 -12.11 -11.29
C ASP A 27 7.09 -11.62 -10.55
N VAL A 28 6.99 -10.30 -10.38
CA VAL A 28 5.79 -9.71 -9.75
C VAL A 28 4.72 -9.62 -10.82
N GLN A 29 3.59 -10.27 -10.57
CA GLN A 29 2.46 -10.18 -11.49
C GLN A 29 1.89 -8.78 -11.48
N ARG A 30 1.48 -8.31 -12.67
CA ARG A 30 0.96 -6.94 -12.78
C ARG A 30 -0.27 -6.70 -11.92
N ARG A 31 -1.08 -7.71 -11.75
CA ARG A 31 -2.28 -7.58 -10.91
C ARG A 31 -1.93 -7.34 -9.45
N ASN A 32 -0.73 -7.73 -9.02
CA ASN A 32 -0.30 -7.60 -7.64
C ASN A 32 0.42 -6.27 -7.36
N LEU A 33 0.56 -5.42 -8.36
CA LEU A 33 1.36 -4.20 -8.23
C LEU A 33 0.50 -2.94 -8.30
N MET A 34 0.68 -2.07 -7.32
CA MET A 34 0.17 -0.70 -7.38
C MET A 34 1.37 0.24 -7.35
N VAL A 35 1.44 1.16 -8.31
CA VAL A 35 2.46 2.20 -8.31
C VAL A 35 1.79 3.50 -7.88
N VAL A 36 2.38 4.15 -6.89
CA VAL A 36 1.92 5.46 -6.44
C VAL A 36 3.07 6.42 -6.68
N LEU A 37 2.87 7.36 -7.58
CA LEU A 37 3.89 8.29 -8.02
C LEU A 37 3.50 9.71 -7.63
N VAL A 38 4.43 10.41 -6.94
CA VAL A 38 4.23 11.82 -6.60
C VAL A 38 5.20 12.61 -7.47
N ASN A 39 4.66 13.50 -8.31
CA ASN A 39 5.52 14.26 -9.22
C ASN A 39 5.91 15.60 -8.60
N TYR A 40 6.71 16.36 -9.35
CA TYR A 40 7.27 17.61 -8.85
C TYR A 40 6.21 18.69 -8.64
N GLN A 41 5.02 18.52 -9.22
CA GLN A 41 3.92 19.46 -9.02
C GLN A 41 2.98 18.99 -7.91
N ASN A 42 3.40 17.99 -7.16
CA ASN A 42 2.63 17.41 -6.06
C ASN A 42 1.31 16.80 -6.53
N GLN A 43 1.29 16.36 -7.78
CA GLN A 43 0.20 15.54 -8.29
C GLN A 43 0.52 14.08 -7.99
N ILE A 44 -0.51 13.30 -7.74
CA ILE A 44 -0.35 11.90 -7.36
C ILE A 44 -1.00 11.04 -8.44
N MET A 45 -0.21 10.12 -9.01
CA MET A 45 -0.72 9.14 -9.95
C MET A 45 -0.74 7.77 -9.28
N VAL A 46 -1.85 7.06 -9.46
CA VAL A 46 -1.98 5.70 -8.96
C VAL A 46 -2.22 4.79 -10.15
N ARG A 47 -1.35 3.81 -10.32
CA ARG A 47 -1.44 2.87 -11.44
C ARG A 47 -1.59 1.46 -10.93
N THR A 48 -2.64 0.78 -11.42
CA THR A 48 -2.84 -0.64 -11.18
C THR A 48 -3.20 -1.29 -12.49
N GLN A 49 -3.33 -2.60 -12.50
CA GLN A 49 -3.80 -3.28 -13.71
C GLN A 49 -5.21 -2.84 -14.09
N ALA A 50 -5.98 -2.36 -13.12
CA ALA A 50 -7.33 -1.87 -13.37
C ALA A 50 -7.35 -0.50 -14.05
N GLY A 51 -6.21 0.19 -14.11
CA GLY A 51 -6.11 1.49 -14.78
C GLY A 51 -5.35 2.51 -13.95
N ASP A 52 -5.26 3.70 -14.50
CA ASP A 52 -4.56 4.83 -13.89
C ASP A 52 -5.55 5.84 -13.36
N GLU A 53 -5.18 6.50 -12.27
CA GLU A 53 -5.97 7.58 -11.73
C GLU A 53 -5.03 8.69 -11.26
N TRP A 54 -5.46 9.94 -11.45
CA TRP A 54 -4.68 11.09 -11.05
C TRP A 54 -5.41 11.89 -10.00
N TYR A 55 -4.64 12.38 -9.03
CA TYR A 55 -5.10 13.40 -8.08
C TYR A 55 -4.28 14.65 -8.34
N ASN A 56 -4.96 15.78 -8.52
CA ASN A 56 -4.26 17.03 -8.84
C ASN A 56 -3.53 17.62 -7.64
N ASN A 57 -3.91 17.21 -6.44
CA ASN A 57 -3.31 17.72 -5.22
C ASN A 57 -3.64 16.79 -4.06
N ILE A 58 -3.07 17.12 -2.91
CA ILE A 58 -3.26 16.32 -1.69
C ILE A 58 -4.73 16.27 -1.28
N ALA A 59 -5.43 17.39 -1.41
CA ALA A 59 -6.83 17.44 -1.01
C ALA A 59 -7.68 16.45 -1.77
N GLU A 60 -7.47 16.34 -3.09
CA GLU A 60 -8.19 15.36 -3.90
C GLU A 60 -7.83 13.95 -3.49
N MET A 61 -6.56 13.71 -3.21
CA MET A 61 -6.11 12.39 -2.75
C MET A 61 -6.82 11.99 -1.46
N GLU A 62 -7.13 12.96 -0.61
CA GLU A 62 -7.82 12.73 0.64
C GLU A 62 -9.33 12.71 0.50
N GLY A 63 -9.84 12.73 -0.73
CA GLY A 63 -11.26 12.54 -1.00
C GLY A 63 -12.06 13.80 -1.24
N ARG A 64 -11.44 14.95 -1.26
CA ARG A 64 -12.16 16.17 -1.57
C ARG A 64 -12.38 16.27 -3.07
N GLY A 65 -13.47 16.86 -3.44
CA GLY A 65 -13.79 17.02 -4.85
C GLY A 65 -14.46 15.82 -5.49
N GLY A 66 -14.86 14.84 -4.73
CA GLY A 66 -15.66 13.73 -5.22
C GLY A 66 -14.87 12.55 -5.73
N LYS A 67 -13.55 12.59 -5.71
CA LYS A 67 -12.75 11.44 -6.12
C LYS A 67 -12.67 10.42 -5.01
N VAL A 68 -12.49 9.16 -5.38
CA VAL A 68 -12.27 8.11 -4.41
C VAL A 68 -10.94 8.35 -3.73
N ARG A 69 -10.97 8.38 -2.41
CA ARG A 69 -9.78 8.65 -1.63
C ARG A 69 -8.73 7.56 -1.82
N LEU A 70 -7.46 7.95 -1.89
CA LEU A 70 -6.39 6.98 -2.08
C LEU A 70 -6.40 5.90 -1.00
N LYS A 71 -6.65 6.27 0.24
CA LYS A 71 -6.75 5.29 1.33
C LYS A 71 -7.73 4.18 0.97
N ASP A 72 -8.90 4.55 0.43
CA ASP A 72 -9.93 3.57 0.11
C ASP A 72 -9.55 2.73 -1.09
N LYS A 73 -8.85 3.31 -2.06
CA LYS A 73 -8.34 2.54 -3.19
C LYS A 73 -7.33 1.51 -2.73
N VAL A 74 -6.47 1.87 -1.79
CA VAL A 74 -5.49 0.94 -1.24
C VAL A 74 -6.18 -0.19 -0.47
N LYS A 75 -7.21 0.15 0.31
CA LYS A 75 -7.95 -0.89 1.03
C LYS A 75 -8.57 -1.88 0.06
N GLU A 76 -9.19 -1.40 -1.01
CA GLU A 76 -9.75 -2.30 -2.01
C GLU A 76 -8.67 -3.15 -2.67
N PHE A 77 -7.53 -2.54 -2.97
CA PHE A 77 -6.41 -3.24 -3.59
C PHE A 77 -5.92 -4.38 -2.68
N VAL A 78 -5.72 -4.09 -1.40
CA VAL A 78 -5.19 -5.08 -0.47
C VAL A 78 -6.22 -6.16 -0.15
N LEU A 79 -7.50 -5.81 -0.09
CA LEU A 79 -8.54 -6.77 0.25
C LEU A 79 -9.02 -7.60 -0.94
N ASN A 80 -9.08 -6.98 -2.11
CA ASN A 80 -9.74 -7.57 -3.28
C ASN A 80 -11.02 -8.29 -2.89
N PRO A 81 -12.00 -7.57 -2.32
CA PRO A 81 -13.15 -8.25 -1.70
C PRO A 81 -14.06 -8.95 -2.69
N ASN A 82 -13.99 -8.58 -3.97
CA ASN A 82 -14.84 -9.18 -5.00
C ASN A 82 -14.07 -10.14 -5.91
N ASN A 83 -12.86 -10.50 -5.52
CA ASN A 83 -12.00 -11.42 -6.25
C ASN A 83 -11.88 -11.03 -7.73
N ARG A 84 -11.57 -9.76 -7.97
CA ARG A 84 -11.41 -9.25 -9.33
C ARG A 84 -10.07 -9.71 -9.89
N PRO A 85 -10.05 -10.07 -11.20
CA PRO A 85 -8.78 -10.53 -11.81
C PRO A 85 -7.78 -9.40 -12.05
N ASP A 86 -8.21 -8.14 -11.99
CA ASP A 86 -7.32 -7.00 -12.17
C ASP A 86 -6.85 -6.42 -10.85
N LEU A 87 -7.11 -7.08 -9.74
CA LEU A 87 -6.61 -6.76 -8.41
C LEU A 87 -5.78 -7.94 -7.89
N PRO A 88 -5.02 -7.75 -6.81
CA PRO A 88 -4.10 -8.79 -6.35
C PRO A 88 -4.77 -10.12 -6.08
N GLU A 89 -4.04 -11.17 -6.39
CA GLU A 89 -4.52 -12.54 -6.25
C GLU A 89 -4.78 -12.87 -4.78
N LEU A 90 -5.91 -13.52 -4.52
CA LEU A 90 -6.25 -14.00 -3.18
C LEU A 90 -5.65 -15.37 -2.97
N ILE A 91 -4.95 -15.53 -1.85
CA ILE A 91 -4.27 -16.77 -1.49
C ILE A 91 -4.78 -17.18 -0.11
N GLU A 92 -5.17 -18.44 0.03
CA GLU A 92 -5.63 -18.92 1.34
C GLU A 92 -4.43 -19.13 2.26
N GLU A 93 -4.52 -18.57 3.48
CA GLU A 93 -3.48 -18.75 4.49
C GLU A 93 -4.14 -18.98 5.84
N ASP A 94 -3.44 -19.71 6.70
CA ASP A 94 -3.92 -20.04 8.03
C ASP A 94 -3.21 -19.18 9.05
N PHE A 95 -3.99 -18.39 9.79
CA PHE A 95 -3.43 -17.47 10.78
C PHE A 95 -3.64 -17.96 12.22
N GLY A 96 -4.14 -19.19 12.36
CA GLY A 96 -4.40 -19.75 13.68
C GLY A 96 -5.68 -19.22 14.30
N PRO A 97 -6.15 -19.92 15.36
CA PRO A 97 -7.39 -19.47 16.00
C PRO A 97 -7.21 -18.09 16.63
N PRO A 98 -8.24 -17.27 16.67
CA PRO A 98 -9.59 -17.50 16.18
C PRO A 98 -9.79 -17.11 14.72
N ILE A 99 -8.74 -16.67 14.02
CA ILE A 99 -8.86 -16.20 12.64
C ILE A 99 -9.05 -17.37 11.68
N GLY A 100 -8.19 -18.40 11.80
CA GLY A 100 -8.27 -19.56 10.94
C GLY A 100 -7.78 -19.28 9.53
N LYS A 101 -8.32 -20.02 8.59
CA LYS A 101 -7.94 -19.89 7.18
C LYS A 101 -8.77 -18.80 6.52
N VAL A 102 -8.09 -17.85 5.91
CA VAL A 102 -8.75 -16.76 5.19
C VAL A 102 -7.98 -16.44 3.92
N LEU A 103 -8.68 -15.79 2.99
CA LEU A 103 -8.07 -15.38 1.72
C LEU A 103 -7.46 -13.97 1.91
N VAL A 104 -6.19 -13.85 1.58
CA VAL A 104 -5.45 -12.60 1.69
C VAL A 104 -4.62 -12.40 0.43
N THR A 105 -4.21 -11.15 0.19
CA THR A 105 -3.37 -10.83 -0.97
C THR A 105 -1.91 -10.80 -0.53
N SER A 106 -1.35 -11.98 -0.29
CA SER A 106 -0.01 -12.10 0.30
C SER A 106 1.07 -11.50 -0.56
N ASP A 107 0.85 -11.45 -1.87
CA ASP A 107 1.90 -11.03 -2.82
C ASP A 107 1.67 -9.62 -3.35
N HIS A 108 0.74 -8.85 -2.80
CA HIS A 108 0.55 -7.48 -3.25
C HIS A 108 1.78 -6.64 -2.93
N VAL A 109 2.06 -5.66 -3.78
CA VAL A 109 3.17 -4.72 -3.59
C VAL A 109 2.66 -3.33 -3.95
N ILE A 110 2.94 -2.36 -3.09
CA ILE A 110 2.70 -0.96 -3.38
C ILE A 110 4.05 -0.28 -3.53
N SER A 111 4.34 0.20 -4.73
CA SER A 111 5.61 0.87 -5.03
C SER A 111 5.39 2.37 -4.94
N LEU A 112 5.97 3.00 -3.93
CA LEU A 112 5.86 4.44 -3.73
C LEU A 112 7.09 5.11 -4.34
N GLN A 113 6.85 5.97 -5.31
CA GLN A 113 7.90 6.64 -6.05
C GLN A 113 7.65 8.14 -6.02
N ASN A 114 8.72 8.91 -6.00
CA ASN A 114 8.59 10.35 -6.04
C ASN A 114 9.69 10.97 -6.88
N ASP A 115 9.35 12.12 -7.45
CA ASP A 115 10.31 12.98 -8.15
C ASP A 115 11.27 13.56 -7.13
N ALA A 116 12.52 13.74 -7.53
CA ALA A 116 13.55 14.27 -6.62
C ALA A 116 13.22 15.66 -6.09
N THR A 117 12.38 16.40 -6.80
CA THR A 117 11.98 17.74 -6.37
C THR A 117 10.62 17.80 -5.72
N THR A 118 10.00 16.64 -5.47
CA THR A 118 8.73 16.56 -4.74
C THR A 118 8.93 17.12 -3.34
N SER A 119 7.97 17.90 -2.87
CA SER A 119 8.06 18.44 -1.52
C SER A 119 7.96 17.33 -0.48
N TYR A 120 8.70 17.51 0.60
CA TYR A 120 8.66 16.55 1.71
C TYR A 120 7.24 16.41 2.25
N LYS A 121 6.53 17.55 2.33
CA LYS A 121 5.17 17.55 2.84
C LYS A 121 4.24 16.69 1.99
N ALA A 122 4.36 16.79 0.67
CA ALA A 122 3.52 15.98 -0.21
C ALA A 122 3.85 14.51 -0.08
N TYR A 123 5.13 14.18 -0.03
CA TYR A 123 5.56 12.79 0.12
C TYR A 123 5.02 12.18 1.41
N ILE A 124 5.15 12.91 2.52
CA ILE A 124 4.67 12.43 3.81
C ILE A 124 3.14 12.29 3.81
N ALA A 125 2.43 13.21 3.16
CA ALA A 125 0.98 13.11 3.07
C ALA A 125 0.56 11.83 2.35
N VAL A 126 1.25 11.49 1.26
CA VAL A 126 0.97 10.25 0.54
C VAL A 126 1.29 9.04 1.40
N GLN A 127 2.46 9.05 2.03
CA GLN A 127 2.88 7.96 2.90
C GLN A 127 1.85 7.72 4.01
N ASN A 128 1.37 8.81 4.61
CA ASN A 128 0.36 8.71 5.67
C ASN A 128 -0.94 8.10 5.16
N GLU A 129 -1.30 8.43 3.94
CA GLU A 129 -2.52 7.89 3.35
C GLU A 129 -2.44 6.37 3.19
N LEU A 130 -1.27 5.90 2.73
CA LEU A 130 -1.04 4.46 2.58
C LEU A 130 -1.07 3.76 3.95
N VAL A 131 -0.41 4.34 4.94
CA VAL A 131 -0.37 3.75 6.28
C VAL A 131 -1.76 3.72 6.90
N LYS A 132 -2.55 4.77 6.69
CA LYS A 132 -3.93 4.79 7.20
C LYS A 132 -4.75 3.63 6.65
N ALA A 133 -4.54 3.27 5.39
CA ALA A 133 -5.26 2.16 4.80
C ALA A 133 -4.98 0.86 5.56
N TYR A 134 -3.71 0.57 5.82
CA TYR A 134 -3.35 -0.63 6.56
C TYR A 134 -3.87 -0.58 7.99
N ASN A 135 -3.79 0.58 8.63
CA ASN A 135 -4.29 0.72 9.99
C ASN A 135 -5.78 0.43 10.07
N GLU A 136 -6.55 0.89 9.09
CA GLU A 136 -7.98 0.63 9.07
C GLU A 136 -8.28 -0.83 8.82
N LEU A 137 -7.54 -1.47 7.91
CA LEU A 137 -7.72 -2.90 7.67
C LEU A 137 -7.45 -3.71 8.92
N ARG A 138 -6.38 -3.37 9.64
CA ARG A 138 -6.03 -4.07 10.86
C ARG A 138 -7.04 -3.83 11.96
N GLU A 139 -7.56 -2.62 12.05
CA GLU A 139 -8.60 -2.30 13.03
C GLU A 139 -9.87 -3.09 12.75
N GLU A 140 -10.26 -3.16 11.47
CA GLU A 140 -11.45 -3.91 11.09
C GLU A 140 -11.29 -5.40 11.40
N ALA A 141 -10.12 -5.95 11.13
CA ALA A 141 -9.84 -7.34 11.45
C ALA A 141 -9.82 -7.59 12.95
N ALA A 142 -9.25 -6.66 13.71
CA ALA A 142 -9.22 -6.80 15.16
C ALA A 142 -10.62 -6.89 15.74
N LYS A 143 -11.51 -6.03 15.26
CA LYS A 143 -12.90 -6.04 15.73
C LYS A 143 -13.64 -7.30 15.27
N LYS A 144 -13.37 -7.73 14.04
CA LYS A 144 -14.07 -8.88 13.50
C LYS A 144 -13.68 -10.18 14.21
N TYR A 145 -12.39 -10.37 14.48
CA TYR A 145 -11.90 -11.65 14.99
C TYR A 145 -11.73 -11.68 16.50
N PHE A 146 -11.49 -10.53 17.12
CA PHE A 146 -11.24 -10.47 18.56
C PHE A 146 -12.24 -9.60 19.33
N GLY A 147 -13.09 -8.88 18.62
CA GLY A 147 -14.10 -8.04 19.27
C GLY A 147 -13.55 -6.83 19.98
N LYS A 148 -12.32 -6.43 19.67
CA LYS A 148 -11.65 -5.32 20.35
C LYS A 148 -10.93 -4.46 19.33
N SER A 149 -10.61 -3.23 19.76
CA SER A 149 -9.75 -2.37 18.96
C SER A 149 -8.36 -2.98 18.89
N TYR A 150 -7.67 -2.75 17.78
CA TYR A 150 -6.33 -3.28 17.56
C TYR A 150 -5.39 -2.95 18.72
N LYS A 151 -5.44 -1.72 19.21
CA LYS A 151 -4.52 -1.28 20.26
C LYS A 151 -4.79 -1.99 21.60
N GLU A 152 -5.95 -2.60 21.75
CA GLU A 152 -6.29 -3.32 22.98
C GLU A 152 -5.91 -4.79 22.92
N LEU A 153 -5.42 -5.25 21.79
CA LEU A 153 -5.07 -6.65 21.61
C LEU A 153 -3.75 -6.98 22.30
N LEU A 154 -3.60 -8.25 22.68
CA LEU A 154 -2.32 -8.74 23.15
C LEU A 154 -1.30 -8.73 22.02
N PRO A 155 0.00 -8.65 22.34
CA PRO A 155 1.02 -8.61 21.28
C PRO A 155 0.92 -9.76 20.27
N GLU A 156 0.63 -10.97 20.72
CA GLU A 156 0.53 -12.10 19.81
C GLU A 156 -0.70 -12.00 18.93
N GLN A 157 -1.78 -11.39 19.42
CA GLN A 157 -2.97 -11.15 18.61
C GLN A 157 -2.70 -10.09 17.56
N GLN A 158 -1.99 -9.03 17.95
CA GLN A 158 -1.57 -8.01 17.00
C GLN A 158 -0.69 -8.61 15.90
N GLU A 159 0.17 -9.54 16.27
CA GLU A 159 1.03 -10.20 15.32
C GLU A 159 0.23 -10.98 14.28
N GLN A 160 -0.81 -11.70 14.73
CA GLN A 160 -1.67 -12.41 13.80
C GLN A 160 -2.32 -11.46 12.80
N ILE A 161 -2.82 -10.32 13.28
CA ILE A 161 -3.44 -9.32 12.40
C ILE A 161 -2.40 -8.73 11.46
N ASN A 162 -1.21 -8.45 11.96
CA ASN A 162 -0.15 -7.87 11.13
C ASN A 162 0.25 -8.82 9.99
N LYS A 163 0.20 -10.12 10.23
CA LYS A 163 0.51 -11.09 9.20
C LYS A 163 -0.56 -11.17 8.12
N MET A 164 -1.81 -10.83 8.45
CA MET A 164 -2.86 -10.75 7.44
C MET A 164 -2.64 -9.56 6.50
N TYR A 165 -2.21 -8.45 7.06
CA TYR A 165 -2.06 -7.20 6.33
C TYR A 165 -0.69 -6.58 6.59
N PRO A 166 0.38 -7.24 6.12
CA PRO A 166 1.71 -6.63 6.26
C PRO A 166 1.82 -5.41 5.36
N GLN A 167 2.50 -4.38 5.84
CA GLN A 167 2.66 -3.16 5.07
C GLN A 167 3.70 -3.39 3.98
N ARG A 168 3.24 -3.82 2.83
CA ARG A 168 4.13 -4.15 1.71
C ARG A 168 4.30 -2.94 0.80
N ILE A 169 4.87 -1.89 1.37
CA ILE A 169 5.16 -0.64 0.68
C ILE A 169 6.65 -0.63 0.38
N SER A 170 6.98 -0.57 -0.91
CA SER A 170 8.36 -0.50 -1.37
C SER A 170 8.62 0.93 -1.83
N GLU A 171 9.67 1.56 -1.30
CA GLU A 171 9.96 2.97 -1.61
C GLU A 171 11.17 3.02 -2.52
N ALA A 172 10.92 3.47 -3.76
CA ALA A 172 11.98 3.61 -4.74
C ALA A 172 12.71 4.92 -4.52
N GLU A 173 13.94 5.00 -5.02
CA GLU A 173 14.69 6.24 -4.95
C GLU A 173 14.03 7.30 -5.82
N PRO A 174 14.12 8.57 -5.41
CA PRO A 174 13.51 9.65 -6.20
C PRO A 174 14.09 9.73 -7.60
N LYS A 175 13.23 10.07 -8.54
CA LYS A 175 13.60 10.22 -9.94
C LYS A 175 13.12 11.58 -10.44
N ASP A 176 13.75 12.05 -11.50
CA ASP A 176 13.39 13.33 -12.09
C ASP A 176 12.40 13.11 -13.22
N TYR A 177 11.13 13.04 -12.88
CA TYR A 177 10.08 12.76 -13.86
C TYR A 177 9.69 13.98 -14.68
N LYS A 178 10.14 15.17 -14.28
CA LYS A 178 9.79 16.37 -15.04
C LYS A 178 10.61 16.50 -16.31
N VAL A 179 11.69 15.77 -16.40
CA VAL A 179 12.57 15.84 -17.56
C VAL A 179 12.14 14.79 -18.59
N GLY A 180 10.93 14.61 -18.67
CA GLY A 180 10.47 13.71 -19.66
C GLY A 180 11.30 12.53 -19.76
N GLY A 181 11.24 12.03 -19.28
CA GLY A 181 11.77 11.11 -19.48
C GLY A 181 13.08 10.87 -19.75
N GLY A 182 13.37 11.26 -19.78
CA GLY A 182 14.35 10.99 -20.09
C GLY A 182 15.24 10.21 -19.68
N GLU A 183 15.29 10.29 -19.60
CA GLU A 183 15.95 9.79 -19.52
C GLU A 183 16.35 8.93 -19.23
N LYS A 184 16.55 9.00 -19.21
CA LYS A 184 17.11 8.27 -19.12
C LYS A 184 17.12 7.42 -18.62
#